data_fe5787326868abf7646accc8fc8f5caa
#
_entry.id   fe5787326868abf7646accc8fc8f5caa
#
_cell.length_a   1.000
_cell.length_b   1.000
_cell.length_c   1.000
_cell.angle_alpha   90.00
_cell.angle_beta   90.00
_cell.angle_gamma   90.00
#
_symmetry.space_group_name_H-M   'P 1'
#
loop_
_entity.id
_entity.type
_entity.pdbx_description
1 polymer ?
#
loop_
_entity_poly.entity_id
_entity_poly.type
_entity_poly.pdbx_seq_one_letter_code
_entity_poly.pdbx_strand_id
1 'polypeptide(L)'
;MNNGYCIEGYQMLAAAVVEQAVVDYKKALRRLYRYPKDEEAQREKTECERFLWRDMGMYSDLDGKSIIREIKKRVNAEMRR
;
A
#
# COMPACT_ATOMS: atom_id res chain seq x y z
N MET A 1 -1.71 -28.71 -15.64
CA MET A 1 -0.67 -27.81 -15.12
C MET A 1 -0.95 -26.35 -15.38
N ASN A 2 -1.21 -26.03 -16.59
CA ASN A 2 -1.36 -24.62 -16.93
C ASN A 2 -2.59 -23.95 -16.37
N ASN A 3 -3.60 -24.71 -16.02
CA ASN A 3 -4.78 -24.13 -15.41
C ASN A 3 -4.47 -23.52 -14.06
N GLY A 4 -3.72 -24.28 -13.26
CA GLY A 4 -3.27 -23.75 -11.98
C GLY A 4 -2.37 -22.56 -12.17
N TYR A 5 -1.53 -22.62 -13.18
CA TYR A 5 -0.66 -21.52 -13.50
C TYR A 5 -1.45 -20.24 -13.80
N CYS A 6 -2.50 -20.34 -14.58
CA CYS A 6 -3.29 -19.16 -14.93
C CYS A 6 -3.94 -18.53 -13.73
N ILE A 7 -4.52 -19.34 -12.85
CA ILE A 7 -5.20 -18.84 -11.66
C ILE A 7 -4.19 -18.34 -10.63
N GLU A 8 -3.19 -19.15 -10.36
CA GLU A 8 -2.18 -18.82 -9.37
C GLU A 8 -1.35 -17.61 -9.80
N GLY A 9 -1.00 -17.55 -11.08
CA GLY A 9 -0.25 -16.42 -11.58
C GLY A 9 -1.01 -15.12 -11.46
N TYR A 10 -2.31 -15.17 -11.70
CA TYR A 10 -3.15 -13.99 -11.56
C TYR A 10 -3.22 -13.54 -10.10
N GLN A 11 -3.39 -14.48 -9.17
CA GLN A 11 -3.44 -14.16 -7.75
C GLN A 11 -2.11 -13.61 -7.25
N MET A 12 -1.00 -14.19 -7.72
CA MET A 12 0.32 -13.70 -7.35
C MET A 12 0.55 -12.28 -7.87
N LEU A 13 0.09 -12.00 -9.07
CA LEU A 13 0.22 -10.67 -9.64
C LEU A 13 -0.59 -9.66 -8.84
N ALA A 14 -1.80 -10.03 -8.45
CA ALA A 14 -2.64 -9.15 -7.65
C ALA A 14 -2.01 -8.88 -6.29
N ALA A 15 -1.44 -9.91 -5.65
CA ALA A 15 -0.76 -9.76 -4.38
C ALA A 15 0.46 -8.84 -4.53
N ALA A 16 1.20 -9.00 -5.61
CA ALA A 16 2.38 -8.16 -5.86
C ALA A 16 2.00 -6.70 -6.03
N VAL A 17 0.89 -6.43 -6.70
CA VAL A 17 0.40 -5.06 -6.87
C VAL A 17 0.06 -4.44 -5.53
N VAL A 18 -0.64 -5.18 -4.67
CA VAL A 18 -0.99 -4.70 -3.33
C VAL A 18 0.27 -4.50 -2.49
N GLU A 19 1.19 -5.44 -2.54
CA GLU A 19 2.45 -5.31 -1.79
C GLU A 19 3.24 -4.09 -2.22
N GLN A 20 3.30 -3.84 -3.52
CA GLN A 20 4.02 -2.68 -4.02
C GLN A 20 3.37 -1.38 -3.54
N ALA A 21 2.04 -1.33 -3.53
CA ALA A 21 1.33 -0.16 -3.03
C ALA A 21 1.62 0.07 -1.54
N VAL A 22 1.67 -1.01 -0.76
CA VAL A 22 1.99 -0.92 0.67
C VAL A 22 3.42 -0.40 0.86
N VAL A 23 4.37 -0.92 0.11
CA VAL A 23 5.76 -0.49 0.20
C VAL A 23 5.88 0.99 -0.16
N ASP A 24 5.26 1.40 -1.24
CA ASP A 24 5.31 2.79 -1.70
C ASP A 24 4.66 3.72 -0.69
N TYR A 25 3.56 3.29 -0.10
CA TYR A 25 2.87 4.07 0.91
C TYR A 25 3.74 4.27 2.15
N LYS A 26 4.39 3.20 2.61
CA LYS A 26 5.29 3.29 3.76
C LYS A 26 6.43 4.26 3.49
N LYS A 27 7.00 4.21 2.28
CA LYS A 27 8.08 5.12 1.90
C LYS A 27 7.60 6.57 1.93
N ALA A 28 6.43 6.82 1.39
CA ALA A 28 5.86 8.17 1.38
C ALA A 28 5.62 8.68 2.79
N LEU A 29 5.08 7.83 3.66
CA LEU A 29 4.83 8.23 5.05
C LEU A 29 6.12 8.52 5.79
N ARG A 30 7.16 7.71 5.60
CA ARG A 30 8.45 7.93 6.24
C ARG A 30 9.06 9.25 5.78
N ARG A 31 8.97 9.52 4.49
CA ARG A 31 9.48 10.75 3.93
C ARG A 31 8.74 11.96 4.47
N LEU A 32 7.42 11.88 4.56
CA LEU A 32 6.60 12.96 5.11
C LEU A 32 6.85 13.17 6.59
N TYR A 33 7.19 12.13 7.31
CA TYR A 33 7.52 12.28 8.72
C TYR A 33 8.74 13.16 8.90
N ARG A 34 9.73 13.01 8.02
CA ARG A 34 10.96 13.80 8.05
C ARG A 34 10.79 15.15 7.35
N TYR A 35 10.06 15.17 6.26
CA TYR A 35 9.87 16.34 5.42
C TYR A 35 8.40 16.56 5.17
N PRO A 36 7.67 17.13 6.15
CA PRO A 36 6.21 17.26 6.05
C PRO A 36 5.71 18.08 4.86
N LYS A 37 6.58 18.91 4.28
CA LYS A 37 6.20 19.77 3.16
C LYS A 37 6.63 19.21 1.80
N ASP A 38 7.10 17.98 1.76
CA ASP A 38 7.51 17.33 0.52
C ASP A 38 6.27 17.04 -0.34
N GLU A 39 6.09 17.81 -1.40
CA GLU A 39 4.93 17.69 -2.25
C GLU A 39 4.87 16.38 -3.01
N GLU A 40 6.02 15.87 -3.43
CA GLU A 40 6.08 14.60 -4.13
C GLU A 40 5.65 13.45 -3.23
N ALA A 41 6.14 13.44 -2.00
CA ALA A 41 5.76 12.42 -1.03
C ALA A 41 4.28 12.53 -0.68
N GLN A 42 3.75 13.75 -0.61
CA GLN A 42 2.33 13.97 -0.36
C GLN A 42 1.48 13.42 -1.49
N ARG A 43 1.92 13.61 -2.73
CA ARG A 43 1.23 13.08 -3.90
C ARG A 43 1.24 11.56 -3.88
N GLU A 44 2.40 10.96 -3.63
CA GLU A 44 2.50 9.50 -3.55
C GLU A 44 1.62 8.94 -2.46
N LYS A 45 1.62 9.60 -1.30
CA LYS A 45 0.76 9.19 -0.19
C LYS A 45 -0.70 9.17 -0.63
N THR A 46 -1.15 10.24 -1.28
CA THR A 46 -2.53 10.35 -1.74
C THR A 46 -2.87 9.28 -2.76
N GLU A 47 -1.98 9.04 -3.71
CA GLU A 47 -2.20 8.03 -4.73
C GLU A 47 -2.28 6.63 -4.13
N CYS A 48 -1.40 6.32 -3.19
CA CYS A 48 -1.42 5.02 -2.52
C CYS A 48 -2.69 4.84 -1.68
N GLU A 49 -3.12 5.89 -0.98
CA GLU A 49 -4.35 5.82 -0.20
C GLU A 49 -5.55 5.59 -1.11
N ARG A 50 -5.57 6.26 -2.26
CA ARG A 50 -6.65 6.08 -3.22
C ARG A 50 -6.69 4.65 -3.73
N PHE A 51 -5.53 4.10 -4.08
CA PHE A 51 -5.45 2.73 -4.55
C PHE A 51 -5.91 1.75 -3.47
N LEU A 52 -5.37 1.90 -2.26
CA LEU A 52 -5.68 0.98 -1.16
C LEU A 52 -7.15 1.07 -0.75
N TRP A 53 -7.73 2.25 -0.87
CA TRP A 53 -9.12 2.47 -0.48
C TRP A 53 -10.11 2.03 -1.56
N ARG A 54 -9.84 2.38 -2.81
CA ARG A 54 -10.79 2.15 -3.90
C ARG A 54 -10.53 0.88 -4.69
N ASP A 55 -9.27 0.65 -5.04
CA ASP A 55 -8.93 -0.38 -6.02
C ASP A 55 -8.52 -1.69 -5.39
N MET A 56 -8.07 -1.67 -4.15
CA MET A 56 -7.62 -2.89 -3.49
C MET A 56 -8.71 -3.94 -3.38
N GLY A 57 -9.97 -3.50 -3.26
CA GLY A 57 -11.08 -4.43 -3.22
C GLY A 57 -11.20 -5.31 -4.44
N MET A 58 -10.63 -4.88 -5.58
CA MET A 58 -10.61 -5.68 -6.80
C MET A 58 -9.56 -6.79 -6.73
N TYR A 59 -8.60 -6.66 -5.83
CA TYR A 59 -7.48 -7.60 -5.72
C TYR A 59 -7.51 -8.40 -4.44
N SER A 60 -8.28 -7.98 -3.46
CA SER A 60 -8.27 -8.60 -2.14
C SER A 60 -9.58 -8.34 -1.43
N ASP A 61 -9.95 -9.26 -0.54
CA ASP A 61 -11.12 -9.10 0.32
C ASP A 61 -10.81 -8.24 1.55
N LEU A 62 -9.57 -7.79 1.68
CA LEU A 62 -9.16 -7.01 2.83
C LEU A 62 -9.74 -5.60 2.78
N ASP A 63 -10.02 -5.05 3.96
CA ASP A 63 -10.54 -3.70 4.08
C ASP A 63 -9.39 -2.68 3.95
N GLY A 64 -9.45 -1.89 2.88
CA GLY A 64 -8.41 -0.90 2.61
C GLY A 64 -8.23 0.12 3.72
N LYS A 65 -9.32 0.53 4.36
CA LYS A 65 -9.24 1.50 5.45
C LYS A 65 -8.46 0.96 6.64
N SER A 66 -8.72 -0.30 6.98
CA SER A 66 -8.02 -0.96 8.08
C SER A 66 -6.55 -1.10 7.78
N ILE A 67 -6.22 -1.42 6.54
CA ILE A 67 -4.82 -1.56 6.13
C ILE A 67 -4.10 -0.21 6.19
N ILE A 68 -4.73 0.84 5.69
CA ILE A 68 -4.16 2.18 5.76
C ILE A 68 -3.88 2.57 7.21
N ARG A 69 -4.85 2.34 8.08
CA ARG A 69 -4.71 2.65 9.50
C ARG A 69 -3.55 1.89 10.13
N GLU A 70 -3.45 0.61 9.83
CA GLU A 70 -2.40 -0.23 10.37
C GLU A 70 -1.01 0.20 9.88
N ILE A 71 -0.91 0.54 8.60
CA ILE A 71 0.35 1.01 8.03
C ILE A 71 0.79 2.31 8.68
N LYS A 72 -0.14 3.26 8.85
CA LYS A 72 0.17 4.53 9.50
C LYS A 72 0.65 4.30 10.93
N LYS A 73 -0.01 3.42 11.64
CA LYS A 73 0.35 3.09 13.01
C LYS A 73 1.76 2.53 13.09
N ARG A 74 2.09 1.61 12.20
CA ARG A 74 3.40 0.98 12.18
C ARG A 74 4.51 1.96 11.84
N VAL A 75 4.28 2.81 10.84
CA VAL A 75 5.27 3.79 10.45
C VAL A 75 5.48 4.81 11.57
N ASN A 76 4.41 5.27 12.20
CA ASN A 76 4.54 6.21 13.32
C ASN A 76 5.33 5.60 14.47
N ALA A 77 5.06 4.36 14.81
CA ALA A 77 5.80 3.67 15.87
C ALA A 77 7.28 3.52 15.52
N GLU A 78 7.56 3.19 14.25
CA GLU A 78 8.91 3.05 13.75
C GLU A 78 9.68 4.36 13.80
N MET A 79 9.04 5.46 13.41
CA MET A 79 9.69 6.76 13.33
C MET A 79 9.83 7.46 14.68
N ARG A 80 9.10 7.02 15.67
CA ARG A 80 9.17 7.62 17.01
C ARG A 80 10.39 7.22 17.80
N ARG A 81 11.10 6.22 17.39
CA ARG A 81 12.29 5.77 18.10
C ARG A 81 13.42 6.81 18.12
#